data_331bbb6f517e33b84358f8ac3425ed90
#
_entry.id   331bbb6f517e33b84358f8ac3425ed90
#
_cell.length_a   1.000
_cell.length_b   1.000
_cell.length_c   1.000
_cell.angle_alpha   90.00
_cell.angle_beta   90.00
_cell.angle_gamma   90.00
#
_symmetry.space_group_name_H-M   'P 1'
#
loop_
_entity.id
_entity.type
_entity.pdbx_description
1 polymer ?
#
loop_
_entity_poly.entity_id
_entity_poly.type
_entity_poly.pdbx_seq_one_letter_code
_entity_poly.pdbx_strand_id
1 'polypeptide(L)'
;MGSEMCIRDRCYIGQDSKVSGYIAAKILMRRYREGQELALFLNNQKNSPAEVQMQRRLEGFMQYLAAEHKNLTIHDVVLHKEDTAANEKVLDAFFSGHPKATLGVVFNSRVYQVADYLQKKNLKLDALVGYDLLQKNVEHLKNGEVNYLIGQRPGLQGYCGIKALCNHVVFKKPVTAVKYMPIDILMKENIDFYFEFE
;
A
#
# COMPACT_ATOMS: atom_id res chain seq x y z
N MET A 1 -9.18 -0.65 8.04
CA MET A 1 -8.77 -0.40 9.43
C MET A 1 -7.37 -0.96 9.59
N GLY A 2 -6.39 -0.10 9.85
CA GLY A 2 -5.02 -0.56 10.07
C GLY A 2 -4.95 -1.40 11.33
N SER A 3 -4.54 -2.64 11.20
CA SER A 3 -4.45 -3.62 12.28
C SER A 3 -3.16 -3.48 13.09
N GLU A 4 -2.73 -2.24 13.34
CA GLU A 4 -1.62 -2.01 14.25
C GLU A 4 -2.10 -2.09 15.69
N MET A 5 -1.88 -3.24 16.33
CA MET A 5 -2.18 -3.39 17.75
C MET A 5 -0.99 -2.88 18.56
N CYS A 6 -1.07 -1.59 18.96
CA CYS A 6 -0.21 -1.00 19.97
C CYS A 6 -0.80 -1.31 21.36
N ILE A 7 -0.18 -2.20 22.09
CA ILE A 7 -0.39 -2.26 23.54
C ILE A 7 0.43 -1.09 24.10
N ARG A 8 -0.22 0.03 24.44
CA ARG A 8 0.34 1.25 25.02
C ARG A 8 1.84 1.13 25.37
N ASP A 9 2.70 1.48 24.42
CA ASP A 9 4.17 1.59 24.53
C ASP A 9 4.97 0.31 24.87
N ARG A 10 4.34 -0.88 24.88
CA ARG A 10 5.03 -2.12 25.29
C ARG A 10 5.30 -3.12 24.17
N CYS A 11 4.51 -3.15 23.09
CA CYS A 11 4.70 -4.09 21.99
C CYS A 11 4.09 -3.57 20.70
N TYR A 12 4.89 -3.55 19.63
CA TYR A 12 4.44 -3.33 18.26
C TYR A 12 4.44 -4.66 17.50
N ILE A 13 3.32 -4.97 16.86
CA ILE A 13 3.19 -6.15 15.99
C ILE A 13 2.60 -5.67 14.67
N GLY A 14 3.40 -5.67 13.62
CA GLY A 14 3.00 -5.17 12.31
C GLY A 14 4.16 -5.21 11.32
N GLN A 15 3.93 -4.77 10.08
CA GLN A 15 5.02 -4.66 9.11
C GLN A 15 5.91 -3.46 9.40
N ASP A 16 7.19 -3.55 9.02
CA ASP A 16 8.01 -2.36 8.90
C ASP A 16 7.52 -1.53 7.70
N SER A 17 6.81 -0.45 8.01
CA SER A 17 6.20 0.40 6.99
C SER A 17 7.22 1.04 6.06
N LYS A 18 8.41 1.39 6.57
CA LYS A 18 9.47 1.99 5.75
C LYS A 18 10.06 0.97 4.79
N VAL A 19 10.36 -0.22 5.27
CA VAL A 19 10.84 -1.33 4.42
C VAL A 19 9.77 -1.72 3.40
N SER A 20 8.50 -1.74 3.80
CA SER A 20 7.38 -2.02 2.90
C SER A 20 7.29 -0.99 1.75
N GLY A 21 7.46 0.30 2.06
CA GLY A 21 7.52 1.36 1.04
C GLY A 21 8.70 1.21 0.09
N TYR A 22 9.88 0.89 0.63
CA TYR A 22 11.08 0.63 -0.18
C TYR A 22 10.87 -0.53 -1.16
N ILE A 23 10.23 -1.62 -0.69
CA ILE A 23 9.88 -2.77 -1.52
C ILE A 23 8.86 -2.37 -2.60
N ALA A 24 7.84 -1.57 -2.26
CA ALA A 24 6.85 -1.08 -3.21
C ALA A 24 7.52 -0.32 -4.37
N ALA A 25 8.47 0.57 -4.07
CA ALA A 25 9.24 1.26 -5.09
C ALA A 25 10.05 0.28 -5.96
N LYS A 26 10.75 -0.64 -5.31
CA LYS A 26 11.61 -1.61 -6.01
C LYS A 26 10.84 -2.50 -6.99
N ILE A 27 9.64 -2.97 -6.61
CA ILE A 27 8.82 -3.80 -7.51
C ILE A 27 8.18 -2.98 -8.62
N LEU A 28 7.71 -1.75 -8.30
CA LEU A 28 7.11 -0.84 -9.28
C LEU A 28 8.14 -0.47 -10.36
N MET A 29 9.36 -0.10 -9.96
CA MET A 29 10.42 0.35 -10.85
C MET A 29 11.00 -0.76 -11.75
N ARG A 30 10.67 -2.03 -11.50
CA ARG A 30 10.96 -3.11 -12.47
C ARG A 30 10.17 -2.97 -13.77
N ARG A 31 9.08 -2.21 -13.77
CA ARG A 31 8.27 -1.89 -14.95
C ARG A 31 8.61 -0.54 -15.58
N TYR A 32 9.47 0.24 -14.93
CA TYR A 32 9.87 1.55 -15.43
C TYR A 32 10.60 1.47 -16.76
N ARG A 33 10.25 2.37 -17.67
CA ARG A 33 10.95 2.65 -18.91
C ARG A 33 11.30 4.13 -18.97
N GLU A 34 12.39 4.47 -19.62
CA GLU A 34 12.82 5.86 -19.73
C GLU A 34 11.75 6.75 -20.36
N GLY A 35 11.54 7.92 -19.76
CA GLY A 35 10.53 8.89 -20.18
C GLY A 35 9.14 8.69 -19.57
N GLN A 36 8.91 7.63 -18.78
CA GLN A 36 7.67 7.49 -18.00
C GLN A 36 7.71 8.35 -16.74
N GLU A 37 6.52 8.71 -16.27
CA GLU A 37 6.31 9.50 -15.05
C GLU A 37 5.54 8.67 -14.02
N LEU A 38 5.70 9.01 -12.75
CA LEU A 38 5.11 8.31 -11.62
C LEU A 38 4.05 9.14 -10.93
N ALA A 39 2.89 8.57 -10.69
CA ALA A 39 1.82 9.11 -9.85
C ALA A 39 1.86 8.53 -8.44
N LEU A 40 1.96 9.38 -7.42
CA LEU A 40 1.75 9.04 -6.03
C LEU A 40 0.32 9.41 -5.65
N PHE A 41 -0.55 8.44 -5.51
CA PHE A 41 -1.94 8.68 -5.09
C PHE A 41 -2.02 8.76 -3.57
N LEU A 42 -2.20 9.95 -3.06
CA LEU A 42 -2.20 10.29 -1.64
C LEU A 42 -3.62 10.58 -1.17
N ASN A 43 -3.91 10.33 0.10
CA ASN A 43 -5.20 10.70 0.69
C ASN A 43 -4.99 11.82 1.70
N ASN A 44 -5.87 12.81 1.68
CA ASN A 44 -5.87 13.90 2.63
C ASN A 44 -6.43 13.42 3.98
N GLN A 45 -5.62 12.74 4.78
CA GLN A 45 -5.96 12.33 6.16
C GLN A 45 -4.97 12.97 7.12
N LYS A 46 -5.41 14.00 7.86
CA LYS A 46 -4.56 14.64 8.87
C LYS A 46 -4.75 13.98 10.24
N ASN A 47 -3.64 13.75 10.95
CA ASN A 47 -3.59 13.33 12.37
C ASN A 47 -4.18 11.96 12.68
N SER A 48 -4.06 10.97 11.81
CA SER A 48 -4.48 9.58 12.09
C SER A 48 -3.28 8.62 12.18
N PRO A 49 -3.37 7.50 12.92
CA PRO A 49 -2.33 6.46 12.89
C PRO A 49 -2.06 5.91 11.49
N ALA A 50 -3.09 5.87 10.64
CA ALA A 50 -2.96 5.48 9.24
C ALA A 50 -2.11 6.46 8.43
N GLU A 51 -2.11 7.75 8.78
CA GLU A 51 -1.25 8.75 8.16
C GLU A 51 0.22 8.51 8.48
N VAL A 52 0.55 8.21 9.74
CA VAL A 52 1.92 7.90 10.14
C VAL A 52 2.46 6.69 9.38
N GLN A 53 1.64 5.66 9.22
CA GLN A 53 2.01 4.47 8.45
C GLN A 53 2.23 4.80 6.97
N MET A 54 1.34 5.59 6.39
CA MET A 54 1.44 6.04 5.00
C MET A 54 2.70 6.90 4.78
N GLN A 55 3.00 7.82 5.69
CA GLN A 55 4.21 8.65 5.62
C GLN A 55 5.48 7.79 5.67
N ARG A 56 5.56 6.81 6.57
CA ARG A 56 6.70 5.91 6.65
C ARG A 56 6.86 5.07 5.37
N ARG A 57 5.75 4.62 4.76
CA ARG A 57 5.79 3.95 3.46
C ARG A 57 6.33 4.88 2.37
N LEU A 58 5.83 6.12 2.34
CA LEU A 58 6.32 7.15 1.41
C LEU A 58 7.81 7.43 1.61
N GLU A 59 8.27 7.56 2.86
CA GLU A 59 9.70 7.76 3.16
C GLU A 59 10.57 6.62 2.59
N GLY A 60 10.18 5.36 2.83
CA GLY A 60 10.90 4.21 2.29
C GLY A 60 10.88 4.15 0.76
N PHE A 61 9.74 4.48 0.16
CA PHE A 61 9.55 4.56 -1.28
C PHE A 61 10.47 5.62 -1.90
N MET A 62 10.47 6.82 -1.36
CA MET A 62 11.32 7.93 -1.82
C MET A 62 12.80 7.66 -1.58
N GLN A 63 13.16 6.95 -0.51
CA GLN A 63 14.54 6.53 -0.26
C GLN A 63 15.07 5.64 -1.39
N TYR A 64 14.27 4.69 -1.88
CA TYR A 64 14.67 3.87 -3.04
C TYR A 64 14.82 4.71 -4.30
N LEU A 65 13.86 5.58 -4.61
CA LEU A 65 13.91 6.41 -5.80
C LEU A 65 15.12 7.37 -5.80
N ALA A 66 15.42 7.97 -4.66
CA ALA A 66 16.57 8.87 -4.53
C ALA A 66 17.92 8.16 -4.77
N ALA A 67 18.01 6.86 -4.45
CA ALA A 67 19.21 6.07 -4.68
C ALA A 67 19.36 5.64 -6.16
N GLU A 68 18.27 5.18 -6.79
CA GLU A 68 18.33 4.45 -8.06
C GLU A 68 17.72 5.23 -9.26
N HIS A 69 16.82 6.22 -9.00
CA HIS A 69 16.03 6.88 -10.04
C HIS A 69 15.91 8.39 -9.82
N LYS A 70 17.04 9.10 -9.69
CA LYS A 70 17.10 10.53 -9.34
C LYS A 70 16.38 11.47 -10.33
N ASN A 71 16.26 11.09 -11.59
CA ASN A 71 15.67 11.91 -12.65
C ASN A 71 14.22 11.56 -12.97
N LEU A 72 13.57 10.71 -12.14
CA LEU A 72 12.17 10.35 -12.36
C LEU A 72 11.24 11.53 -12.03
N THR A 73 10.39 11.89 -12.96
CA THR A 73 9.32 12.88 -12.70
C THR A 73 8.22 12.23 -11.88
N ILE A 74 7.89 12.87 -10.76
CA ILE A 74 6.93 12.36 -9.78
C ILE A 74 5.82 13.38 -9.59
N HIS A 75 4.57 12.93 -9.57
CA HIS A 75 3.38 13.75 -9.38
C HIS A 75 2.60 13.28 -8.15
N ASP A 76 2.29 14.21 -7.25
CA ASP A 76 1.40 13.97 -6.13
C ASP A 76 -0.06 14.19 -6.56
N VAL A 77 -0.89 13.16 -6.42
CA VAL A 77 -2.32 13.19 -6.73
C VAL A 77 -3.11 12.97 -5.45
N VAL A 78 -3.71 14.03 -4.93
CA VAL A 78 -4.45 13.97 -3.66
C VAL A 78 -5.90 13.56 -3.92
N LEU A 79 -6.30 12.40 -3.36
CA LEU A 79 -7.64 11.85 -3.46
C LEU A 79 -8.44 12.07 -2.17
N HIS A 80 -9.75 12.24 -2.32
CA HIS A 80 -10.69 12.32 -1.20
C HIS A 80 -11.06 10.92 -0.69
N LYS A 81 -11.29 10.82 0.60
CA LYS A 81 -11.53 9.53 1.25
C LYS A 81 -12.79 8.82 0.75
N GLU A 82 -13.88 9.56 0.56
CA GLU A 82 -15.22 9.01 0.29
C GLU A 82 -15.98 9.71 -0.85
N ASP A 83 -15.36 10.70 -1.48
CA ASP A 83 -15.98 11.46 -2.57
C ASP A 83 -15.50 10.94 -3.93
N THR A 84 -16.21 9.95 -4.46
CA THR A 84 -15.89 9.35 -5.76
C THR A 84 -16.02 10.35 -6.91
N ALA A 85 -16.99 11.27 -6.85
CA ALA A 85 -17.20 12.25 -7.91
C ALA A 85 -16.08 13.30 -7.95
N ALA A 86 -15.62 13.75 -6.77
CA ALA A 86 -14.46 14.63 -6.68
C ALA A 86 -13.18 13.92 -7.15
N ASN A 87 -12.99 12.64 -6.77
CA ASN A 87 -11.86 11.85 -7.21
C ASN A 87 -11.84 11.67 -8.73
N GLU A 88 -13.00 11.44 -9.35
CA GLU A 88 -13.09 11.33 -10.80
C GLU A 88 -12.62 12.61 -11.50
N LYS A 89 -13.03 13.79 -11.03
CA LYS A 89 -12.57 15.08 -11.57
C LYS A 89 -11.06 15.28 -11.40
N VAL A 90 -10.52 14.91 -10.24
CA VAL A 90 -9.07 14.99 -9.98
C VAL A 90 -8.29 14.09 -10.93
N LEU A 91 -8.75 12.85 -11.12
CA LEU A 91 -8.11 11.88 -12.00
C LEU A 91 -8.27 12.24 -13.48
N ASP A 92 -9.44 12.76 -13.91
CA ASP A 92 -9.64 13.26 -15.26
C ASP A 92 -8.66 14.40 -15.61
N ALA A 93 -8.52 15.38 -14.70
CA ALA A 93 -7.57 16.49 -14.87
C ALA A 93 -6.11 16.01 -14.90
N PHE A 94 -5.78 15.08 -13.98
CA PHE A 94 -4.43 14.54 -13.88
C PHE A 94 -4.01 13.77 -15.14
N PHE A 95 -4.78 12.77 -15.57
CA PHE A 95 -4.41 11.94 -16.71
C PHE A 95 -4.47 12.68 -18.05
N SER A 96 -5.33 13.71 -18.16
CA SER A 96 -5.34 14.59 -19.33
C SER A 96 -4.08 15.45 -19.43
N GLY A 97 -3.55 15.91 -18.29
CA GLY A 97 -2.34 16.74 -18.24
C GLY A 97 -1.04 15.95 -18.28
N HIS A 98 -1.04 14.69 -17.86
CA HIS A 98 0.15 13.87 -17.69
C HIS A 98 0.06 12.52 -18.39
N PRO A 99 0.05 12.46 -19.74
CA PRO A 99 -0.11 11.22 -20.50
C PRO A 99 1.06 10.23 -20.33
N LYS A 100 2.20 10.70 -19.82
CA LYS A 100 3.37 9.87 -19.52
C LYS A 100 3.36 9.26 -18.11
N ALA A 101 2.41 9.64 -17.27
CA ALA A 101 2.25 9.10 -15.93
C ALA A 101 1.59 7.72 -15.99
N THR A 102 2.38 6.71 -16.35
CA THR A 102 1.93 5.33 -16.55
C THR A 102 2.30 4.40 -15.39
N LEU A 103 2.97 4.92 -14.36
CA LEU A 103 3.27 4.20 -13.13
C LEU A 103 2.51 4.82 -11.96
N GLY A 104 1.98 4.00 -11.07
CA GLY A 104 1.22 4.47 -9.93
C GLY A 104 1.42 3.68 -8.65
N VAL A 105 1.32 4.35 -7.50
CA VAL A 105 1.30 3.71 -6.20
C VAL A 105 0.27 4.36 -5.28
N VAL A 106 -0.43 3.52 -4.51
CA VAL A 106 -1.38 3.92 -3.46
C VAL A 106 -0.90 3.32 -2.16
N PHE A 107 -0.52 4.15 -1.16
CA PHE A 107 0.09 3.69 0.09
C PHE A 107 -0.89 3.19 1.15
N ASN A 108 -2.16 3.06 0.81
CA ASN A 108 -3.22 2.58 1.71
C ASN A 108 -4.10 1.52 1.01
N SER A 109 -5.13 1.05 1.70
CA SER A 109 -6.05 0.00 1.24
C SER A 109 -7.00 0.41 0.09
N ARG A 110 -6.85 1.61 -0.49
CA ARG A 110 -7.84 2.18 -1.43
C ARG A 110 -7.38 2.22 -2.88
N VAL A 111 -6.49 1.34 -3.26
CA VAL A 111 -6.04 1.25 -4.65
C VAL A 111 -7.21 0.99 -5.62
N TYR A 112 -8.29 0.36 -5.13
CA TYR A 112 -9.52 0.16 -5.90
C TYR A 112 -10.13 1.47 -6.42
N GLN A 113 -9.98 2.60 -5.73
CA GLN A 113 -10.52 3.88 -6.20
C GLN A 113 -9.87 4.33 -7.51
N VAL A 114 -8.56 4.13 -7.63
CA VAL A 114 -7.83 4.42 -8.86
C VAL A 114 -8.15 3.36 -9.91
N ALA A 115 -8.19 2.09 -9.53
CA ALA A 115 -8.45 0.98 -10.44
C ALA A 115 -9.89 1.03 -11.02
N ASP A 116 -10.92 1.33 -10.21
CA ASP A 116 -12.30 1.55 -10.65
C ASP A 116 -12.36 2.67 -11.71
N TYR A 117 -11.63 3.77 -11.48
CA TYR A 117 -11.56 4.88 -12.44
C TYR A 117 -10.89 4.45 -13.75
N LEU A 118 -9.74 3.79 -13.68
CA LEU A 118 -9.01 3.31 -14.87
C LEU A 118 -9.88 2.36 -15.71
N GLN A 119 -10.57 1.43 -15.05
CA GLN A 119 -11.49 0.51 -15.69
C GLN A 119 -12.65 1.25 -16.37
N LYS A 120 -13.29 2.19 -15.67
CA LYS A 120 -14.41 3.01 -16.20
C LYS A 120 -14.01 3.80 -17.43
N LYS A 121 -12.79 4.34 -17.47
CA LYS A 121 -12.28 5.18 -18.57
C LYS A 121 -11.55 4.36 -19.65
N ASN A 122 -11.48 3.05 -19.50
CA ASN A 122 -10.68 2.16 -20.35
C ASN A 122 -9.22 2.63 -20.50
N LEU A 123 -8.66 3.14 -19.38
CA LEU A 123 -7.26 3.54 -19.26
C LEU A 123 -6.47 2.43 -18.59
N LYS A 124 -5.18 2.35 -18.89
CA LYS A 124 -4.29 1.35 -18.29
C LYS A 124 -2.97 1.98 -17.90
N LEU A 125 -2.53 1.71 -16.67
CA LEU A 125 -1.16 1.97 -16.25
C LEU A 125 -0.26 0.77 -16.59
N ASP A 126 1.02 1.04 -16.83
CA ASP A 126 2.01 -0.02 -17.01
C ASP A 126 2.29 -0.79 -15.71
N ALA A 127 2.18 -0.07 -14.58
CA ALA A 127 2.16 -0.70 -13.27
C ALA A 127 1.41 0.15 -12.23
N LEU A 128 0.60 -0.51 -11.41
CA LEU A 128 -0.08 0.05 -10.24
C LEU A 128 0.17 -0.87 -9.03
N VAL A 129 0.70 -0.28 -7.96
CA VAL A 129 0.95 -0.96 -6.68
C VAL A 129 -0.02 -0.44 -5.62
N GLY A 130 -0.62 -1.36 -4.87
CA GLY A 130 -1.49 -1.04 -3.75
C GLY A 130 -1.16 -1.83 -2.51
N TYR A 131 -1.93 -1.58 -1.46
CA TYR A 131 -1.84 -2.26 -0.17
C TYR A 131 -3.17 -2.87 0.21
N ASP A 132 -3.09 -3.89 1.03
CA ASP A 132 -4.23 -4.62 1.62
C ASP A 132 -5.07 -5.43 0.62
N LEU A 133 -5.62 -6.53 1.12
CA LEU A 133 -6.37 -7.52 0.33
C LEU A 133 -7.87 -7.33 0.50
N LEU A 134 -8.36 -6.08 0.39
CA LEU A 134 -9.79 -5.86 0.28
C LEU A 134 -10.33 -6.58 -0.95
N GLN A 135 -11.54 -7.10 -0.89
CA GLN A 135 -12.15 -7.85 -1.98
C GLN A 135 -12.02 -7.13 -3.34
N LYS A 136 -12.35 -5.83 -3.40
CA LYS A 136 -12.19 -5.02 -4.61
C LYS A 136 -10.75 -4.93 -5.12
N ASN A 137 -9.78 -4.81 -4.19
CA ASN A 137 -8.37 -4.76 -4.58
C ASN A 137 -7.93 -6.08 -5.23
N VAL A 138 -8.39 -7.22 -4.66
CA VAL A 138 -8.10 -8.55 -5.19
C VAL A 138 -8.78 -8.77 -6.55
N GLU A 139 -10.01 -8.30 -6.73
CA GLU A 139 -10.70 -8.33 -8.02
C GLU A 139 -9.90 -7.58 -9.09
N HIS A 140 -9.45 -6.35 -8.81
CA HIS A 140 -8.62 -5.56 -9.73
C HIS A 140 -7.23 -6.17 -9.97
N LEU A 141 -6.66 -6.85 -8.97
CA LEU A 141 -5.41 -7.60 -9.16
C LEU A 141 -5.61 -8.75 -10.15
N LYS A 142 -6.69 -9.52 -10.00
CA LYS A 142 -7.03 -10.65 -10.88
C LYS A 142 -7.35 -10.19 -12.31
N ASN A 143 -8.01 -9.05 -12.46
CA ASN A 143 -8.34 -8.46 -13.75
C ASN A 143 -7.14 -7.78 -14.43
N GLY A 144 -6.10 -7.41 -13.65
CA GLY A 144 -4.87 -6.82 -14.15
C GLY A 144 -4.85 -5.29 -14.22
N GLU A 145 -5.82 -4.59 -13.61
CA GLU A 145 -5.75 -3.15 -13.37
C GLU A 145 -4.71 -2.80 -12.31
N VAL A 146 -4.59 -3.65 -11.27
CA VAL A 146 -3.54 -3.60 -10.25
C VAL A 146 -2.52 -4.69 -10.53
N ASN A 147 -1.23 -4.37 -10.46
CA ASN A 147 -0.17 -5.34 -10.74
C ASN A 147 0.37 -6.02 -9.50
N TYR A 148 0.43 -5.28 -8.38
CA TYR A 148 0.96 -5.78 -7.12
C TYR A 148 0.12 -5.29 -5.94
N LEU A 149 -0.17 -6.19 -5.00
CA LEU A 149 -0.71 -5.85 -3.69
C LEU A 149 0.28 -6.26 -2.60
N ILE A 150 0.48 -5.38 -1.63
CA ILE A 150 1.28 -5.69 -0.44
C ILE A 150 0.33 -6.13 0.67
N GLY A 151 0.37 -7.43 0.97
CA GLY A 151 -0.46 -8.06 2.00
C GLY A 151 0.14 -7.87 3.40
N GLN A 152 -0.70 -7.70 4.42
CA GLN A 152 -0.29 -7.43 5.79
C GLN A 152 -0.61 -8.55 6.80
N ARG A 153 -1.30 -9.61 6.41
CA ARG A 153 -1.74 -10.73 7.28
C ARG A 153 -2.47 -10.25 8.54
N PRO A 154 -3.61 -9.55 8.44
CA PRO A 154 -4.31 -9.00 9.59
C PRO A 154 -4.75 -10.05 10.62
N GLY A 155 -5.16 -11.24 10.18
CA GLY A 155 -5.50 -12.36 11.05
C GLY A 155 -4.32 -12.80 11.92
N LEU A 156 -3.14 -12.98 11.31
CA LEU A 156 -1.92 -13.35 12.02
C LEU A 156 -1.43 -12.24 12.96
N GLN A 157 -1.56 -10.97 12.57
CA GLN A 157 -1.25 -9.84 13.46
C GLN A 157 -2.15 -9.86 14.69
N GLY A 158 -3.47 -10.02 14.51
CA GLY A 158 -4.44 -10.15 15.59
C GLY A 158 -4.11 -11.31 16.54
N TYR A 159 -3.86 -12.49 16.00
CA TYR A 159 -3.44 -13.66 16.79
C TYR A 159 -2.17 -13.38 17.60
N CYS A 160 -1.13 -12.86 16.96
CA CYS A 160 0.14 -12.54 17.64
C CYS A 160 -0.05 -11.50 18.74
N GLY A 161 -0.93 -10.51 18.53
CA GLY A 161 -1.24 -9.48 19.51
C GLY A 161 -1.94 -10.07 20.74
N ILE A 162 -2.98 -10.86 20.56
CA ILE A 162 -3.68 -11.53 21.65
C ILE A 162 -2.73 -12.47 22.42
N LYS A 163 -1.90 -13.22 21.70
CA LYS A 163 -0.90 -14.11 22.31
C LYS A 163 0.13 -13.33 23.14
N ALA A 164 0.61 -12.19 22.64
CA ALA A 164 1.53 -11.33 23.39
C ALA A 164 0.86 -10.79 24.66
N LEU A 165 -0.39 -10.35 24.56
CA LEU A 165 -1.19 -9.87 25.68
C LEU A 165 -1.38 -10.96 26.75
N CYS A 166 -1.80 -12.16 26.35
CA CYS A 166 -1.95 -13.31 27.25
C CYS A 166 -0.63 -13.65 27.95
N ASN A 167 0.46 -13.71 27.19
CA ASN A 167 1.79 -13.98 27.77
C ASN A 167 2.17 -12.95 28.83
N HIS A 168 1.88 -11.67 28.61
CA HIS A 168 2.22 -10.61 29.55
C HIS A 168 1.27 -10.60 30.76
N VAL A 169 -0.04 -10.60 30.52
CA VAL A 169 -1.04 -10.38 31.59
C VAL A 169 -1.24 -11.64 32.43
N VAL A 170 -1.40 -12.79 31.78
CA VAL A 170 -1.71 -14.05 32.48
C VAL A 170 -0.45 -14.76 32.96
N PHE A 171 0.50 -14.95 32.06
CA PHE A 171 1.69 -15.77 32.34
C PHE A 171 2.88 -14.95 32.88
N LYS A 172 2.73 -13.60 33.01
CA LYS A 172 3.77 -12.69 33.50
C LYS A 172 5.12 -12.82 32.78
N LYS A 173 5.07 -13.27 31.52
CA LYS A 173 6.26 -13.42 30.66
C LYS A 173 6.65 -12.08 30.04
N PRO A 174 7.95 -11.84 29.78
CA PRO A 174 8.38 -10.68 29.03
C PRO A 174 7.85 -10.74 27.59
N VAL A 175 7.52 -9.57 27.02
CA VAL A 175 7.05 -9.43 25.64
C VAL A 175 8.08 -8.66 24.84
N THR A 176 8.38 -9.10 23.64
CA THR A 176 9.26 -8.40 22.72
C THR A 176 8.63 -7.06 22.32
N ALA A 177 9.39 -5.97 22.47
CA ALA A 177 8.89 -4.62 22.18
C ALA A 177 8.44 -4.42 20.72
N VAL A 178 9.13 -5.05 19.77
CA VAL A 178 8.81 -4.97 18.34
C VAL A 178 8.85 -6.36 17.72
N LYS A 179 7.77 -6.76 17.06
CA LYS A 179 7.69 -7.97 16.25
C LYS A 179 7.25 -7.62 14.84
N TYR A 180 8.18 -7.62 13.91
CA TYR A 180 7.87 -7.40 12.51
C TYR A 180 7.20 -8.62 11.89
N MET A 181 6.16 -8.35 11.10
CA MET A 181 5.44 -9.33 10.29
C MET A 181 6.04 -9.41 8.88
N PRO A 182 5.93 -10.56 8.20
CA PRO A 182 6.33 -10.68 6.81
C PRO A 182 5.65 -9.64 5.92
N ILE A 183 6.35 -9.23 4.86
CA ILE A 183 5.82 -8.36 3.81
C ILE A 183 5.55 -9.26 2.60
N ASP A 184 4.27 -9.52 2.33
CA ASP A 184 3.87 -10.39 1.23
C ASP A 184 3.65 -9.55 -0.03
N ILE A 185 4.33 -9.92 -1.13
CA ILE A 185 4.13 -9.33 -2.45
C ILE A 185 3.22 -10.26 -3.23
N LEU A 186 2.03 -9.76 -3.55
CA LEU A 186 0.99 -10.54 -4.19
C LEU A 186 0.73 -10.03 -5.60
N MET A 187 0.64 -10.98 -6.50
CA MET A 187 0.36 -10.82 -7.91
C MET A 187 -0.84 -11.68 -8.29
N LYS A 188 -1.36 -11.48 -9.48
CA LYS A 188 -2.42 -12.30 -10.06
C LYS A 188 -2.14 -13.81 -9.96
N GLU A 189 -0.87 -14.19 -10.11
CA GLU A 189 -0.44 -15.59 -10.19
C GLU A 189 -0.35 -16.29 -8.82
N ASN A 190 -0.26 -15.53 -7.72
CA ASN A 190 -0.06 -16.13 -6.38
C ASN A 190 -1.15 -15.76 -5.35
N ILE A 191 -2.09 -14.90 -5.72
CA ILE A 191 -3.10 -14.40 -4.76
C ILE A 191 -4.02 -15.52 -4.25
N ASP A 192 -4.37 -16.49 -5.07
CA ASP A 192 -5.27 -17.57 -4.64
C ASP A 192 -4.63 -18.46 -3.57
N PHE A 193 -3.33 -18.73 -3.69
CA PHE A 193 -2.57 -19.50 -2.69
C PHE A 193 -2.44 -18.80 -1.34
N TYR A 194 -2.50 -17.46 -1.32
CA TYR A 194 -2.40 -16.71 -0.08
C TYR A 194 -3.55 -17.02 0.88
N PHE A 195 -4.77 -17.17 0.38
CA PHE A 195 -5.97 -17.43 1.18
C PHE A 195 -6.10 -18.88 1.65
N GLU A 196 -5.36 -19.81 1.08
CA GLU A 196 -5.36 -21.21 1.53
C GLU A 196 -4.66 -21.40 2.89
N PHE A 197 -3.89 -20.42 3.35
CA PHE A 197 -3.06 -20.49 4.55
C PHE A 197 -3.41 -19.41 5.61
N GLU A 198 -4.50 -18.68 5.48
CA GLU A 198 -5.07 -17.81 6.49
C GLU A 198 -6.24 -18.49 7.23
#